data_79773017aaf4a6bf3115f246b9b200ad
#
_entry.id   79773017aaf4a6bf3115f246b9b200ad
#
_cell.length_a   1.000
_cell.length_b   1.000
_cell.length_c   1.000
_cell.angle_alpha   90.00
_cell.angle_beta   90.00
_cell.angle_gamma   90.00
#
_symmetry.space_group_name_H-M   'P 1'
#
loop_
_entity.id
_entity.type
_entity.pdbx_description
1 polymer ?
#
loop_
_entity_poly.entity_id
_entity_poly.type
_entity_poly.pdbx_seq_one_letter_code
_entity_poly.pdbx_strand_id
1 'polypeptide(L)'
;IMYPEFARWAEKAGQPDLARLFRKVAGEEKLHAVWLRELYDDIGVPSRGEDTQRAIDALNTIQANCDRLIAMNPQGVIEKALSVAISVEEREYQDIYPRFRDQAIAEGETATAAVYQRVIDSEAQHADWFRGALADFRGAQTQAAAHA
;
A
#
# COMPACT_ATOMS: atom_id res chain seq x y z
N ILE A 1 0.35 -6.01 4.61
CA ILE A 1 1.53 -6.24 5.47
C ILE A 1 2.46 -5.02 5.45
N MET A 2 2.67 -4.37 4.32
CA MET A 2 3.62 -3.25 4.15
C MET A 2 3.22 -1.99 4.93
N TYR A 3 1.99 -1.51 4.82
CA TYR A 3 1.55 -0.26 5.42
C TYR A 3 1.59 -0.21 6.96
N PRO A 4 1.31 -1.26 7.73
CA PRO A 4 1.55 -1.26 9.17
C PRO A 4 3.00 -0.98 9.54
N GLU A 5 3.97 -1.46 8.76
CA GLU A 5 5.39 -1.16 8.98
C GLU A 5 5.74 0.27 8.61
N PHE A 6 5.23 0.79 7.52
CA PHE A 6 5.40 2.20 7.17
C PHE A 6 4.82 3.13 8.24
N ALA A 7 3.67 2.76 8.83
CA ALA A 7 3.10 3.47 9.96
C ALA A 7 4.03 3.48 11.18
N ARG A 8 4.64 2.34 11.51
CA ARG A 8 5.61 2.23 12.60
C ARG A 8 6.87 3.10 12.36
N TRP A 9 7.37 3.11 11.12
CA TRP A 9 8.51 3.96 10.76
C TRP A 9 8.15 5.46 10.81
N ALA A 10 6.96 5.83 10.38
CA ALA A 10 6.48 7.20 10.47
C ALA A 10 6.39 7.67 11.95
N GLU A 11 5.93 6.81 12.87
CA GLU A 11 5.96 7.11 14.30
C GLU A 11 7.38 7.33 14.83
N LYS A 12 8.30 6.41 14.50
CA LYS A 12 9.72 6.53 14.89
C LYS A 12 10.37 7.79 14.34
N ALA A 13 9.93 8.26 13.15
CA ALA A 13 10.41 9.50 12.53
C ALA A 13 9.70 10.77 13.06
N GLY A 14 8.80 10.66 14.04
CA GLY A 14 8.05 11.80 14.56
C GLY A 14 6.99 12.33 13.58
N GLN A 15 6.45 11.49 12.72
CA GLN A 15 5.45 11.82 11.68
C GLN A 15 4.09 11.15 11.98
N PRO A 16 3.35 11.58 13.03
CA PRO A 16 2.13 10.90 13.47
C PRO A 16 1.00 10.96 12.44
N ASP A 17 0.94 12.01 11.62
CA ASP A 17 -0.09 12.15 10.59
C ASP A 17 0.13 11.14 9.46
N LEU A 18 1.36 10.92 9.05
CA LEU A 18 1.71 9.88 8.09
C LEU A 18 1.45 8.49 8.65
N ALA A 19 1.75 8.27 9.94
CA ALA A 19 1.42 7.01 10.61
C ALA A 19 -0.08 6.72 10.58
N ARG A 20 -0.93 7.74 10.80
CA ARG A 20 -2.39 7.60 10.69
C ARG A 20 -2.84 7.28 9.27
N LEU A 21 -2.25 7.95 8.27
CA LEU A 21 -2.55 7.69 6.87
C LEU A 21 -2.22 6.23 6.48
N PHE A 22 -1.02 5.75 6.78
CA PHE A 22 -0.64 4.36 6.50
C PHE A 22 -1.54 3.34 7.21
N ARG A 23 -1.97 3.61 8.45
CA ARG A 23 -2.92 2.74 9.16
C ARG A 23 -4.31 2.76 8.53
N LYS A 24 -4.77 3.92 8.07
CA LYS A 24 -6.04 4.04 7.37
C LYS A 24 -6.05 3.17 6.12
N VAL A 25 -5.06 3.33 5.26
CA VAL A 25 -4.93 2.51 4.04
C VAL A 25 -4.79 1.02 4.40
N ALA A 26 -3.97 0.65 5.39
CA ALA A 26 -3.87 -0.73 5.86
C ALA A 26 -5.21 -1.32 6.32
N GLY A 27 -6.11 -0.50 6.83
CA GLY A 27 -7.49 -0.90 7.19
C GLY A 27 -8.35 -1.16 5.96
N GLU A 28 -8.25 -0.30 4.96
CA GLU A 28 -8.99 -0.43 3.69
C GLU A 28 -8.50 -1.63 2.88
N GLU A 29 -7.18 -1.89 2.84
CA GLU A 29 -6.61 -3.10 2.24
C GLU A 29 -7.17 -4.42 2.80
N LYS A 30 -7.50 -4.43 4.08
CA LYS A 30 -8.17 -5.61 4.67
C LYS A 30 -9.57 -5.82 4.11
N LEU A 31 -10.29 -4.75 3.77
CA LEU A 31 -11.60 -4.83 3.12
C LEU A 31 -11.46 -5.34 1.69
N HIS A 32 -10.45 -4.87 0.93
CA HIS A 32 -10.15 -5.40 -0.39
C HIS A 32 -9.87 -6.90 -0.32
N ALA A 33 -9.05 -7.33 0.63
CA ALA A 33 -8.76 -8.74 0.84
C ALA A 33 -10.02 -9.57 1.17
N VAL A 34 -11.00 -9.01 1.89
CA VAL A 34 -12.29 -9.68 2.15
C VAL A 34 -13.09 -9.79 0.86
N TRP A 35 -13.27 -8.69 0.11
CA TRP A 35 -14.05 -8.71 -1.14
C TRP A 35 -13.46 -9.67 -2.17
N LEU A 36 -12.13 -9.67 -2.31
CA LEU A 36 -11.45 -10.57 -3.25
C LEU A 36 -11.50 -12.03 -2.78
N ARG A 37 -11.45 -12.29 -1.47
CA ARG A 37 -11.59 -13.66 -0.94
C ARG A 37 -12.96 -14.23 -1.22
N GLU A 38 -14.01 -13.44 -1.06
CA GLU A 38 -15.38 -13.86 -1.40
C GLU A 38 -15.45 -14.32 -2.86
N LEU A 39 -14.81 -13.59 -3.80
CA LEU A 39 -14.73 -14.02 -5.20
C LEU A 39 -13.93 -15.33 -5.37
N TYR A 40 -12.81 -15.49 -4.64
CA TYR A 40 -11.96 -16.69 -4.76
C TYR A 40 -12.61 -17.93 -4.13
N ASP A 41 -13.34 -17.77 -3.05
CA ASP A 41 -14.07 -18.88 -2.40
C ASP A 41 -15.15 -19.43 -3.35
N ASP A 42 -15.81 -18.56 -4.12
CA ASP A 42 -16.80 -18.97 -5.13
C ASP A 42 -16.17 -19.76 -6.30
N ILE A 43 -14.91 -19.52 -6.66
CA ILE A 43 -14.20 -20.19 -7.75
C ILE A 43 -13.25 -21.30 -7.29
N GLY A 44 -13.11 -21.55 -5.97
CA GLY A 44 -12.39 -22.69 -5.42
C GLY A 44 -10.88 -22.68 -5.60
N VAL A 45 -10.21 -21.53 -5.53
CA VAL A 45 -8.75 -21.40 -5.64
C VAL A 45 -8.04 -21.90 -4.37
N PRO A 46 -7.09 -22.86 -4.46
CA PRO A 46 -6.37 -23.35 -3.28
C PRO A 46 -5.42 -22.29 -2.69
N SER A 47 -5.35 -22.19 -1.36
CA SER A 47 -4.38 -21.34 -0.68
C SER A 47 -2.95 -21.89 -0.81
N ARG A 48 -1.99 -21.05 -1.22
CA ARG A 48 -0.57 -21.44 -1.34
C ARG A 48 0.19 -21.11 -0.05
N GLY A 49 0.35 -22.10 0.84
CA GLY A 49 1.00 -21.91 2.14
C GLY A 49 2.52 -21.65 2.09
N GLU A 50 3.27 -22.29 1.17
CA GLU A 50 4.74 -22.19 1.13
C GLU A 50 5.25 -20.84 0.64
N ASP A 51 4.58 -20.22 -0.33
CA ASP A 51 4.94 -18.90 -0.85
C ASP A 51 4.73 -17.80 0.21
N THR A 52 3.77 -18.00 1.13
CA THR A 52 3.48 -17.07 2.23
C THR A 52 4.62 -17.03 3.23
N GLN A 53 5.21 -18.17 3.61
CA GLN A 53 6.30 -18.20 4.60
C GLN A 53 7.57 -17.52 4.04
N ARG A 54 7.92 -17.76 2.77
CA ARG A 54 9.05 -17.08 2.12
C ARG A 54 8.86 -15.57 2.05
N ALA A 55 7.63 -15.11 1.78
CA ALA A 55 7.31 -13.68 1.79
C ALA A 55 7.46 -13.08 3.19
N ILE A 56 7.02 -13.78 4.24
CA ILE A 56 7.19 -13.36 5.64
C ILE A 56 8.68 -13.25 6.01
N ASP A 57 9.50 -14.23 5.66
CA ASP A 57 10.93 -14.24 5.96
C ASP A 57 11.67 -13.11 5.23
N ALA A 58 11.33 -12.85 3.97
CA ALA A 58 11.86 -11.71 3.22
C ALA A 58 11.46 -10.37 3.85
N LEU A 59 10.20 -10.23 4.29
CA LEU A 59 9.71 -9.04 4.97
C LEU A 59 10.42 -8.81 6.31
N ASN A 60 10.64 -9.84 7.12
CA ASN A 60 11.36 -9.73 8.39
C ASN A 60 12.80 -9.26 8.17
N THR A 61 13.47 -9.72 7.11
CA THR A 61 14.82 -9.27 6.74
C THR A 61 14.83 -7.81 6.32
N ILE A 62 13.85 -7.39 5.52
CA ILE A 62 13.68 -5.99 5.10
C ILE A 62 13.40 -5.11 6.31
N GLN A 63 12.55 -5.53 7.25
CA GLN A 63 12.25 -4.81 8.48
C GLN A 63 13.49 -4.51 9.31
N ALA A 64 14.34 -5.52 9.56
CA ALA A 64 15.56 -5.35 10.35
C ALA A 64 16.53 -4.34 9.71
N ASN A 65 16.62 -4.31 8.38
CA ASN A 65 17.43 -3.34 7.66
C ASN A 65 16.82 -1.93 7.69
N CYS A 66 15.50 -1.83 7.55
CA CYS A 66 14.80 -0.54 7.59
C CYS A 66 14.85 0.12 8.97
N ASP A 67 14.79 -0.63 10.06
CA ASP A 67 14.93 -0.08 11.40
C ASP A 67 16.30 0.58 11.61
N ARG A 68 17.36 0.01 11.03
CA ARG A 68 18.69 0.62 11.03
C ARG A 68 18.74 1.91 10.21
N LEU A 69 18.16 1.87 9.01
CA LEU A 69 18.13 3.03 8.11
C LEU A 69 17.32 4.18 8.69
N ILE A 70 16.20 3.91 9.37
CA ILE A 70 15.38 4.96 9.98
C ILE A 70 16.10 5.63 11.15
N ALA A 71 16.95 4.91 11.87
CA ALA A 71 17.77 5.50 12.92
C ALA A 71 18.85 6.44 12.35
N MET A 72 19.32 6.18 11.14
CA MET A 72 20.37 6.98 10.48
C MET A 72 19.80 8.13 9.65
N ASN A 73 18.69 7.91 8.94
CA ASN A 73 18.06 8.89 8.06
C ASN A 73 16.53 8.71 8.03
N PRO A 74 15.82 9.12 9.10
CA PRO A 74 14.37 8.93 9.19
C PRO A 74 13.61 9.59 8.03
N GLN A 75 14.05 10.77 7.62
CA GLN A 75 13.38 11.54 6.56
C GLN A 75 13.47 10.82 5.20
N GLY A 76 14.65 10.35 4.83
CA GLY A 76 14.86 9.60 3.59
C GLY A 76 14.09 8.28 3.56
N VAL A 77 13.95 7.59 4.70
CA VAL A 77 13.15 6.36 4.79
C VAL A 77 11.67 6.67 4.60
N ILE A 78 11.15 7.73 5.20
CA ILE A 78 9.73 8.13 5.05
C ILE A 78 9.43 8.56 3.62
N GLU A 79 10.29 9.35 2.99
CA GLU A 79 10.13 9.75 1.59
C GLU A 79 10.10 8.53 0.68
N LYS A 80 10.99 7.56 0.91
CA LYS A 80 11.02 6.31 0.16
C LYS A 80 9.78 5.46 0.37
N ALA A 81 9.29 5.35 1.61
CA ALA A 81 8.07 4.63 1.94
C ALA A 81 6.85 5.19 1.20
N LEU A 82 6.69 6.52 1.18
CA LEU A 82 5.64 7.20 0.42
C LEU A 82 5.76 6.95 -1.09
N SER A 83 6.98 7.03 -1.64
CA SER A 83 7.22 6.76 -3.06
C SER A 83 6.91 5.31 -3.44
N VAL A 84 7.24 4.34 -2.58
CA VAL A 84 6.90 2.93 -2.79
C VAL A 84 5.39 2.73 -2.71
N ALA A 85 4.72 3.33 -1.73
CA ALA A 85 3.27 3.26 -1.60
C ALA A 85 2.58 3.76 -2.88
N ILE A 86 2.94 4.96 -3.37
CA ILE A 86 2.41 5.50 -4.63
C ILE A 86 2.60 4.51 -5.79
N SER A 87 3.81 3.96 -5.94
CA SER A 87 4.11 3.04 -7.05
C SER A 87 3.30 1.74 -6.98
N VAL A 88 3.02 1.25 -5.78
CA VAL A 88 2.19 0.03 -5.57
C VAL A 88 0.75 0.33 -5.96
N GLU A 89 0.15 1.37 -5.40
CA GLU A 89 -1.24 1.74 -5.70
C GLU A 89 -1.43 2.05 -7.20
N GLU A 90 -0.50 2.80 -7.81
CA GLU A 90 -0.55 3.09 -9.25
C GLU A 90 -0.55 1.83 -10.09
N ARG A 91 0.27 0.85 -9.76
CA ARG A 91 0.31 -0.42 -10.47
C ARG A 91 -0.99 -1.20 -10.30
N GLU A 92 -1.60 -1.15 -9.11
CA GLU A 92 -2.82 -1.86 -8.82
C GLU A 92 -4.01 -1.27 -9.59
N TYR A 93 -4.22 0.04 -9.56
CA TYR A 93 -5.37 0.65 -10.24
C TYR A 93 -5.18 0.90 -11.73
N GLN A 94 -3.94 0.96 -12.25
CA GLN A 94 -3.69 1.20 -13.68
C GLN A 94 -3.46 -0.09 -14.49
N ASP A 95 -2.95 -1.14 -13.85
CA ASP A 95 -2.50 -2.35 -14.56
C ASP A 95 -3.16 -3.62 -14.03
N ILE A 96 -3.04 -3.92 -12.73
CA ILE A 96 -3.41 -5.23 -12.18
C ILE A 96 -4.92 -5.44 -12.20
N TYR A 97 -5.66 -4.62 -11.45
CA TYR A 97 -7.11 -4.78 -11.29
C TYR A 97 -7.92 -4.46 -12.55
N PRO A 98 -7.53 -3.50 -13.42
CA PRO A 98 -8.21 -3.31 -14.70
C PRO A 98 -8.19 -4.55 -15.60
N ARG A 99 -7.09 -5.30 -15.64
CA ARG A 99 -7.02 -6.55 -16.41
C ARG A 99 -8.01 -7.59 -15.90
N PHE A 100 -8.11 -7.77 -14.59
CA PHE A 100 -9.06 -8.71 -13.98
C PHE A 100 -10.51 -8.27 -14.21
N ARG A 101 -10.81 -6.97 -14.08
CA ARG A 101 -12.12 -6.42 -14.41
C ARG A 101 -12.50 -6.67 -15.86
N ASP A 102 -11.61 -6.36 -16.79
CA ASP A 102 -11.88 -6.47 -18.23
C ASP A 102 -12.03 -7.93 -18.64
N GLN A 103 -11.29 -8.86 -18.02
CA GLN A 103 -11.49 -10.29 -18.20
C GLN A 103 -12.88 -10.72 -17.68
N ALA A 104 -13.27 -10.30 -16.49
CA ALA A 104 -14.60 -10.62 -15.95
C ALA A 104 -15.73 -10.09 -16.84
N ILE A 105 -15.57 -8.89 -17.42
CA ILE A 105 -16.52 -8.34 -18.40
C ILE A 105 -16.62 -9.24 -19.64
N ALA A 106 -15.47 -9.67 -20.18
CA ALA A 106 -15.42 -10.53 -21.36
C ALA A 106 -16.07 -11.91 -21.13
N GLU A 107 -16.02 -12.41 -19.89
CA GLU A 107 -16.63 -13.66 -19.44
C GLU A 107 -18.11 -13.50 -19.03
N GLY A 108 -18.65 -12.28 -19.04
CA GLY A 108 -20.05 -12.00 -18.64
C GLY A 108 -20.25 -11.95 -17.12
N GLU A 109 -19.18 -11.95 -16.34
CA GLU A 109 -19.17 -11.95 -14.88
C GLU A 109 -19.32 -10.51 -14.32
N THR A 110 -20.49 -9.91 -14.51
CA THR A 110 -20.72 -8.49 -14.20
C THR A 110 -20.58 -8.15 -12.73
N ALA A 111 -20.99 -9.06 -11.83
CA ALA A 111 -20.84 -8.87 -10.38
C ALA A 111 -19.35 -8.86 -9.98
N THR A 112 -18.57 -9.78 -10.52
CA THR A 112 -17.11 -9.85 -10.32
C THR A 112 -16.41 -8.59 -10.83
N ALA A 113 -16.78 -8.13 -12.05
CA ALA A 113 -16.26 -6.90 -12.61
C ALA A 113 -16.56 -5.68 -11.74
N ALA A 114 -17.74 -5.61 -11.13
CA ALA A 114 -18.12 -4.52 -10.21
C ALA A 114 -17.25 -4.51 -8.93
N VAL A 115 -16.88 -5.68 -8.39
CA VAL A 115 -15.96 -5.77 -7.24
C VAL A 115 -14.59 -5.24 -7.62
N TYR A 116 -14.02 -5.64 -8.76
CA TYR A 116 -12.73 -5.12 -9.22
C TYR A 116 -12.77 -3.61 -9.47
N GLN A 117 -13.88 -3.07 -10.02
CA GLN A 117 -14.01 -1.64 -10.20
C GLN A 117 -13.98 -0.88 -8.86
N ARG A 118 -14.62 -1.39 -7.82
CA ARG A 118 -14.56 -0.78 -6.47
C ARG A 118 -13.15 -0.78 -5.90
N VAL A 119 -12.38 -1.86 -6.11
CA VAL A 119 -10.98 -1.91 -5.70
C VAL A 119 -10.17 -0.88 -6.49
N ILE A 120 -10.31 -0.81 -7.82
CA ILE A 120 -9.63 0.18 -8.67
C ILE A 120 -9.88 1.62 -8.17
N ASP A 121 -11.13 1.97 -7.86
CA ASP A 121 -11.49 3.30 -7.39
C ASP A 121 -10.85 3.61 -6.02
N SER A 122 -10.76 2.61 -5.15
CA SER A 122 -10.10 2.73 -3.84
C SER A 122 -8.58 2.90 -3.97
N GLU A 123 -7.90 2.09 -4.80
CA GLU A 123 -6.44 2.20 -5.00
C GLU A 123 -6.05 3.53 -5.65
N ALA A 124 -6.86 4.04 -6.58
CA ALA A 124 -6.66 5.38 -7.14
C ALA A 124 -6.74 6.47 -6.05
N GLN A 125 -7.67 6.35 -5.11
CA GLN A 125 -7.79 7.26 -3.99
C GLN A 125 -6.63 7.15 -3.01
N HIS A 126 -6.14 5.94 -2.71
CA HIS A 126 -4.95 5.72 -1.90
C HIS A 126 -3.72 6.39 -2.53
N ALA A 127 -3.52 6.21 -3.84
CA ALA A 127 -2.42 6.86 -4.57
C ALA A 127 -2.49 8.39 -4.44
N ASP A 128 -3.67 9.00 -4.55
CA ASP A 128 -3.85 10.44 -4.39
C ASP A 128 -3.53 10.92 -2.97
N TRP A 129 -3.95 10.18 -1.94
CA TRP A 129 -3.58 10.50 -0.57
C TRP A 129 -2.07 10.45 -0.33
N PHE A 130 -1.39 9.42 -0.85
CA PHE A 130 0.06 9.30 -0.71
C PHE A 130 0.81 10.37 -1.51
N ARG A 131 0.34 10.76 -2.70
CA ARG A 131 0.94 11.88 -3.47
C ARG A 131 0.81 13.20 -2.73
N GLY A 132 -0.36 13.49 -2.17
CA GLY A 132 -0.58 14.68 -1.34
C GLY A 132 0.35 14.68 -0.13
N ALA A 133 0.39 13.57 0.61
CA ALA A 133 1.26 13.42 1.78
C ALA A 133 2.76 13.57 1.44
N LEU A 134 3.22 13.06 0.29
CA LEU A 134 4.60 13.23 -0.16
C LEU A 134 4.92 14.69 -0.50
N ALA A 135 3.99 15.40 -1.15
CA ALA A 135 4.16 16.81 -1.46
C ALA A 135 4.25 17.66 -0.19
N ASP A 136 3.37 17.44 0.77
CA ASP A 136 3.37 18.14 2.07
C ASP A 136 4.66 17.85 2.86
N PHE A 137 5.10 16.60 2.89
CA PHE A 137 6.33 16.18 3.55
C PHE A 137 7.56 16.88 2.97
N ARG A 138 7.69 16.96 1.64
CA ARG A 138 8.78 17.67 0.95
C ARG A 138 8.73 19.19 1.20
N GLY A 139 7.54 19.76 1.19
CA GLY A 139 7.32 21.18 1.49
C GLY A 139 7.79 21.55 2.88
N ALA A 140 7.46 20.76 3.89
CA ALA A 140 7.89 20.96 5.28
C ALA A 140 9.41 20.86 5.43
N GLN A 141 10.07 19.92 4.73
CA GLN A 141 11.53 19.80 4.76
C GLN A 141 12.24 21.02 4.14
N THR A 142 11.73 21.53 3.03
CA THR A 142 12.28 22.71 2.36
C THR A 142 12.18 23.93 3.27
N GLN A 143 11.07 24.11 3.98
CA GLN A 143 10.89 25.21 4.93
C GLN A 143 11.85 25.10 6.13
N ALA A 144 12.01 23.91 6.68
CA ALA A 144 12.94 23.67 7.80
C ALA A 144 14.39 23.98 7.38
N ALA A 145 14.81 23.59 6.19
CA ALA A 145 16.15 23.86 5.66
C ALA A 145 16.40 25.37 5.39
N ALA A 146 15.36 26.13 5.05
CA ALA A 146 15.45 27.56 4.79
C ALA A 146 15.59 28.41 6.09
N HIS A 147 15.29 27.82 7.25
CA HIS A 147 15.34 28.50 8.56
C HIS A 147 16.50 28.00 9.46
N ALA A 148 17.31 27.10 8.95
CA ALA A 148 18.49 26.54 9.65
C ALA A 148 19.78 27.21 9.17
#